data_78f5352a28f5ca2f8b59e76a019a8491
#
_entry.id   78f5352a28f5ca2f8b59e76a019a8491
#
_cell.length_a   1.000
_cell.length_b   1.000
_cell.length_c   1.000
_cell.angle_alpha   90.00
_cell.angle_beta   90.00
_cell.angle_gamma   90.00
#
_symmetry.space_group_name_H-M   'P 1'
#
loop_
_entity.id
_entity.type
_entity.pdbx_description
1 polymer ?
#
loop_
_entity_poly.entity_id
_entity_poly.type
_entity_poly.pdbx_seq_one_letter_code
_entity_poly.pdbx_strand_id
1 'polypeptide(L)'
;MKIKAQMSMVLNLDKCLGCHTCSIPCKNAWTTDPGSEYMWFNNVETKPGIGYPRLWENQDIHKGGWEVENGKLRLRAGGKLRKAAQIFGNPNLPGMDQYYEPWNYDYQNLTTSPEQKHQPIARAYSSVTGRPMTPQAGPNWDDDLAGTQVTGLDDPDFAGLDAQALLQFQRVFMLHLPRLCEHCLNPACVASCPSGAIYKRDEDGIVLTDQTRCRSWRFCMSGCPYKKVYFNWKNHHSQKCIFCYPRVESGQPTLCAQSCTGRIRYIGVMLYDADAVHELAATPGPAALYEAQLRVFLDPRDPAVIRQAEKDGIPHQFLTAARNSPVYTLISDWKLALPLHPEFRTMPMVWYIPPASPLTNETDIDIDTQLDAMRIPVRYLANLFTVGREEPVRDALRKILALRRFMREKTFSGPDAAQALETAGMTPESAAAMYRLLAVARYEDRFVIPTVRREDAPGEDVEALKGHTGYPDRDPVAPEFKGVHA
;
A
#
# COMPACT_ATOMS: atom_id res chain seq x y z
N MET A 1 6.79 23.29 -15.62
CA MET A 1 6.87 21.84 -15.33
C MET A 1 8.18 21.58 -14.60
N LYS A 2 8.10 21.17 -13.37
CA LYS A 2 9.23 20.70 -12.55
C LYS A 2 9.13 19.20 -12.39
N ILE A 3 10.11 18.46 -12.89
CA ILE A 3 10.10 17.01 -12.84
C ILE A 3 10.74 16.53 -11.54
N LYS A 4 10.10 15.56 -10.89
CA LYS A 4 10.63 14.83 -9.75
C LYS A 4 10.53 13.32 -9.96
N ALA A 5 11.39 12.58 -9.26
CA ALA A 5 11.36 11.14 -9.22
C ALA A 5 10.64 10.64 -7.94
N GLN A 6 9.96 9.50 -8.05
CA GLN A 6 9.25 8.87 -6.94
C GLN A 6 9.48 7.37 -6.97
N MET A 7 9.95 6.80 -5.87
CA MET A 7 9.89 5.35 -5.67
C MET A 7 8.44 4.92 -5.48
N SER A 8 8.02 3.91 -6.22
CA SER A 8 6.64 3.48 -6.28
C SER A 8 6.53 1.95 -6.24
N MET A 9 5.37 1.45 -5.89
CA MET A 9 5.10 0.02 -5.79
C MET A 9 3.78 -0.35 -6.46
N VAL A 10 3.74 -1.49 -7.13
CA VAL A 10 2.49 -2.13 -7.58
C VAL A 10 2.35 -3.47 -6.87
N LEU A 11 1.14 -3.78 -6.44
CA LEU A 11 0.76 -5.05 -5.82
C LEU A 11 -0.27 -5.79 -6.69
N ASN A 12 0.06 -6.99 -7.10
CA ASN A 12 -0.85 -7.83 -7.86
C ASN A 12 -1.75 -8.64 -6.90
N LEU A 13 -2.98 -8.18 -6.68
CA LEU A 13 -3.92 -8.84 -5.77
C LEU A 13 -4.42 -10.17 -6.32
N ASP A 14 -4.37 -10.35 -7.62
CA ASP A 14 -4.77 -11.59 -8.31
C ASP A 14 -3.97 -12.82 -7.84
N LYS A 15 -2.78 -12.59 -7.29
CA LYS A 15 -1.87 -13.63 -6.78
C LYS A 15 -1.69 -13.57 -5.26
N CYS A 16 -2.38 -12.66 -4.56
CA CYS A 16 -2.25 -12.54 -3.12
C CYS A 16 -2.99 -13.69 -2.41
N LEU A 17 -2.26 -14.42 -1.57
CA LEU A 17 -2.78 -15.57 -0.82
C LEU A 17 -3.17 -15.24 0.62
N GLY A 18 -3.03 -14.00 1.07
CA GLY A 18 -3.26 -13.65 2.47
C GLY A 18 -2.27 -14.27 3.48
N CYS A 19 -1.13 -14.78 3.03
CA CYS A 19 -0.21 -15.58 3.86
C CYS A 19 0.60 -14.79 4.89
N HIS A 20 0.49 -13.46 4.96
CA HIS A 20 1.17 -12.55 5.88
C HIS A 20 2.71 -12.61 5.91
N THR A 21 3.36 -13.40 5.04
CA THR A 21 4.84 -13.44 4.96
C THR A 21 5.49 -12.10 4.63
N CYS A 22 4.74 -11.14 4.10
CA CYS A 22 5.21 -9.77 3.90
C CYS A 22 5.09 -8.90 5.16
N SER A 23 4.19 -9.25 6.10
CA SER A 23 3.93 -8.47 7.31
C SER A 23 4.93 -8.77 8.42
N ILE A 24 5.27 -10.03 8.64
CA ILE A 24 6.13 -10.47 9.74
C ILE A 24 7.56 -9.90 9.65
N PRO A 25 8.31 -10.00 8.54
CA PRO A 25 9.65 -9.41 8.46
C PRO A 25 9.62 -7.88 8.58
N CYS A 26 8.59 -7.23 8.06
CA CYS A 26 8.40 -5.79 8.23
C CYS A 26 8.18 -5.43 9.70
N LYS A 27 7.36 -6.21 10.42
CA LYS A 27 7.10 -6.06 11.86
C LYS A 27 8.39 -6.19 12.66
N ASN A 28 9.13 -7.26 12.42
CA ASN A 28 10.35 -7.60 13.16
C ASN A 28 11.50 -6.62 12.91
N ALA A 29 11.57 -6.04 11.71
CA ALA A 29 12.66 -5.11 11.38
C ALA A 29 12.39 -3.67 11.82
N TRP A 30 11.12 -3.22 11.81
CA TRP A 30 10.81 -1.78 11.91
C TRP A 30 9.90 -1.39 13.06
N THR A 31 9.30 -2.35 13.77
CA THR A 31 8.34 -2.07 14.85
C THR A 31 8.56 -2.95 16.07
N THR A 32 9.82 -3.08 16.50
CA THR A 32 10.24 -3.85 17.68
C THR A 32 10.46 -2.99 18.91
N ASP A 33 10.50 -1.66 18.76
CA ASP A 33 10.70 -0.75 19.89
C ASP A 33 9.53 -0.82 20.88
N PRO A 34 9.78 -0.70 22.19
CA PRO A 34 8.72 -0.63 23.19
C PRO A 34 7.69 0.46 22.87
N GLY A 35 6.41 0.13 22.87
CA GLY A 35 5.31 1.03 22.50
C GLY A 35 4.90 0.97 21.03
N SER A 36 5.60 0.14 20.22
CA SER A 36 5.26 -0.10 18.83
C SER A 36 4.56 -1.45 18.60
N GLU A 37 4.19 -2.16 19.65
CA GLU A 37 3.64 -3.51 19.60
C GLU A 37 2.38 -3.62 18.72
N TYR A 38 1.52 -2.59 18.76
CA TYR A 38 0.29 -2.53 17.97
C TYR A 38 0.51 -2.02 16.52
N MET A 39 1.70 -1.55 16.18
CA MET A 39 1.98 -0.95 14.87
C MET A 39 2.25 -2.03 13.82
N TRP A 40 1.57 -1.91 12.69
CA TRP A 40 1.82 -2.73 11.51
C TRP A 40 2.04 -1.84 10.29
N PHE A 41 3.29 -1.57 9.96
CA PHE A 41 3.62 -0.76 8.78
C PHE A 41 3.14 -1.38 7.49
N ASN A 42 3.21 -2.70 7.40
CA ASN A 42 2.57 -3.49 6.37
C ASN A 42 1.69 -4.56 7.05
N ASN A 43 0.42 -4.61 6.68
CA ASN A 43 -0.52 -5.66 7.04
C ASN A 43 -1.26 -6.15 5.81
N VAL A 44 -1.94 -7.27 5.89
CA VAL A 44 -2.81 -7.79 4.85
C VAL A 44 -4.21 -7.82 5.43
N GLU A 45 -5.14 -7.16 4.77
CA GLU A 45 -6.55 -7.12 5.15
C GLU A 45 -7.34 -8.04 4.25
N THR A 46 -8.31 -8.74 4.80
CA THR A 46 -9.31 -9.45 4.03
C THR A 46 -10.46 -8.49 3.72
N LYS A 47 -10.85 -8.43 2.48
CA LYS A 47 -11.98 -7.65 2.00
C LYS A 47 -13.05 -8.61 1.43
N PRO A 48 -14.33 -8.35 1.73
CA PRO A 48 -14.90 -7.31 2.59
C PRO A 48 -14.48 -7.41 4.05
N GLY A 49 -14.33 -6.28 4.73
CA GLY A 49 -13.93 -6.22 6.12
C GLY A 49 -13.67 -4.80 6.62
N ILE A 50 -13.55 -4.64 7.92
CA ILE A 50 -13.44 -3.32 8.58
C ILE A 50 -12.03 -2.76 8.63
N GLY A 51 -11.01 -3.55 8.27
CA GLY A 51 -9.62 -3.08 8.19
C GLY A 51 -8.91 -2.85 9.54
N TYR A 52 -7.68 -2.30 9.45
CA TYR A 52 -6.80 -1.99 10.59
C TYR A 52 -6.17 -0.60 10.44
N PRO A 53 -6.50 0.38 11.30
CA PRO A 53 -7.49 0.32 12.39
C PRO A 53 -8.91 0.09 11.86
N ARG A 54 -9.79 -0.40 12.74
CA ARG A 54 -11.17 -0.71 12.39
C ARG A 54 -11.85 0.50 11.76
N LEU A 55 -12.61 0.27 10.68
CA LEU A 55 -13.38 1.28 9.94
C LEU A 55 -12.53 2.44 9.39
N TRP A 56 -11.25 2.20 9.07
CA TRP A 56 -10.36 3.27 8.60
C TRP A 56 -10.86 3.95 7.32
N GLU A 57 -11.60 3.25 6.47
CA GLU A 57 -12.20 3.75 5.23
C GLU A 57 -13.39 4.67 5.49
N ASN A 58 -14.04 4.53 6.64
CA ASN A 58 -15.17 5.40 7.00
C ASN A 58 -14.69 6.82 7.33
N GLN A 59 -14.79 7.70 6.34
CA GLN A 59 -14.34 9.08 6.43
C GLN A 59 -15.25 9.99 7.29
N ASP A 60 -16.41 9.52 7.71
CA ASP A 60 -17.25 10.23 8.68
C ASP A 60 -16.69 10.08 10.10
N ILE A 61 -16.12 8.91 10.37
CA ILE A 61 -15.45 8.59 11.66
C ILE A 61 -14.00 9.09 11.62
N HIS A 62 -13.24 8.67 10.59
CA HIS A 62 -11.79 8.87 10.50
C HIS A 62 -11.42 9.88 9.41
N LYS A 63 -11.84 11.11 9.56
CA LYS A 63 -11.55 12.18 8.59
C LYS A 63 -10.06 12.27 8.27
N GLY A 64 -9.73 12.23 6.97
CA GLY A 64 -8.36 12.36 6.48
C GLY A 64 -8.34 12.73 5.01
N GLY A 65 -7.14 12.95 4.45
CA GLY A 65 -7.00 13.39 3.06
C GLY A 65 -7.46 14.81 2.81
N TRP A 66 -7.89 15.06 1.58
CA TRP A 66 -8.26 16.37 1.10
C TRP A 66 -9.72 16.40 0.61
N GLU A 67 -10.32 17.55 0.69
CA GLU A 67 -11.60 17.88 0.05
C GLU A 67 -11.42 19.13 -0.80
N VAL A 68 -12.31 19.33 -1.77
CA VAL A 68 -12.35 20.53 -2.60
C VAL A 68 -13.47 21.42 -2.11
N GLU A 69 -13.11 22.62 -1.69
CA GLU A 69 -14.05 23.68 -1.30
C GLU A 69 -13.72 24.94 -2.08
N ASN A 70 -14.69 25.45 -2.85
CA ASN A 70 -14.52 26.61 -3.72
C ASN A 70 -13.32 26.47 -4.69
N GLY A 71 -13.14 25.29 -5.28
CA GLY A 71 -12.05 24.99 -6.23
C GLY A 71 -10.66 24.85 -5.60
N LYS A 72 -10.55 24.86 -4.26
CA LYS A 72 -9.27 24.72 -3.55
C LYS A 72 -9.26 23.50 -2.65
N LEU A 73 -8.09 22.85 -2.58
CA LEU A 73 -7.89 21.75 -1.66
C LEU A 73 -7.82 22.24 -0.21
N ARG A 74 -8.60 21.58 0.64
CA ARG A 74 -8.58 21.74 2.10
C ARG A 74 -8.39 20.42 2.80
N LEU A 75 -7.68 20.43 3.92
CA LEU A 75 -7.53 19.23 4.76
C LEU A 75 -8.85 18.89 5.47
N ARG A 76 -9.39 17.71 5.26
CA ARG A 76 -10.61 17.23 5.92
C ARG A 76 -10.47 17.17 7.44
N ALA A 77 -9.28 16.84 7.95
CA ALA A 77 -8.95 16.81 9.38
C ALA A 77 -8.87 18.21 10.03
N GLY A 78 -9.06 19.28 9.26
CA GLY A 78 -9.12 20.67 9.72
C GLY A 78 -7.89 21.51 9.41
N GLY A 79 -8.13 22.82 9.17
CA GLY A 79 -7.09 23.82 8.91
C GLY A 79 -6.36 24.30 10.18
N LYS A 80 -5.49 25.30 10.04
CA LYS A 80 -4.59 25.79 11.12
C LYS A 80 -5.33 26.23 12.40
N LEU A 81 -6.42 26.96 12.29
CA LEU A 81 -7.20 27.44 13.45
C LEU A 81 -7.87 26.29 14.23
N ARG A 82 -8.45 25.32 13.49
CA ARG A 82 -9.06 24.14 14.12
C ARG A 82 -8.00 23.28 14.83
N LYS A 83 -6.82 23.16 14.24
CA LYS A 83 -5.68 22.45 14.87
C LYS A 83 -5.22 23.14 16.15
N ALA A 84 -5.16 24.46 16.19
CA ALA A 84 -4.82 25.20 17.42
C ALA A 84 -5.82 24.91 18.54
N ALA A 85 -7.12 24.86 18.24
CA ALA A 85 -8.15 24.49 19.20
C ALA A 85 -8.09 23.00 19.64
N GLN A 86 -7.49 22.14 18.82
CA GLN A 86 -7.45 20.67 19.01
C GLN A 86 -6.08 20.17 19.54
N ILE A 87 -5.18 21.05 19.97
CA ILE A 87 -3.85 20.65 20.49
C ILE A 87 -3.97 19.64 21.63
N PHE A 88 -4.96 19.80 22.51
CA PHE A 88 -5.17 18.94 23.68
C PHE A 88 -6.19 17.81 23.44
N GLY A 89 -6.94 17.84 22.34
CA GLY A 89 -7.93 16.83 22.02
C GLY A 89 -8.14 16.72 20.51
N ASN A 90 -7.60 15.68 19.88
CA ASN A 90 -7.76 15.42 18.46
C ASN A 90 -8.85 14.35 18.24
N PRO A 91 -10.10 14.73 17.89
CA PRO A 91 -11.22 13.80 17.80
C PRO A 91 -11.17 12.85 16.60
N ASN A 92 -10.26 13.10 15.65
CA ASN A 92 -10.15 12.31 14.41
C ASN A 92 -9.04 11.23 14.50
N LEU A 93 -8.53 10.96 15.69
CA LEU A 93 -7.56 9.89 15.92
C LEU A 93 -8.28 8.56 16.10
N PRO A 94 -7.78 7.47 15.51
CA PRO A 94 -8.21 6.14 15.91
C PRO A 94 -7.88 5.89 17.39
N GLY A 95 -8.86 5.39 18.16
CA GLY A 95 -8.67 4.95 19.53
C GLY A 95 -7.91 3.61 19.59
N MET A 96 -7.41 3.27 20.78
CA MET A 96 -6.74 1.96 20.96
C MET A 96 -7.70 0.78 20.86
N ASP A 97 -8.99 1.00 21.07
CA ASP A 97 -10.08 0.04 20.85
C ASP A 97 -10.29 -0.30 19.37
N GLN A 98 -9.84 0.59 18.46
CA GLN A 98 -9.90 0.37 17.01
C GLN A 98 -8.66 -0.35 16.48
N TYR A 99 -7.60 -0.45 17.29
CA TYR A 99 -6.46 -1.34 17.04
C TYR A 99 -6.65 -2.60 17.88
N TYR A 100 -6.25 -3.75 17.35
CA TYR A 100 -6.22 -4.98 18.14
C TYR A 100 -5.16 -4.85 19.24
N GLU A 101 -5.52 -5.25 20.46
CA GLU A 101 -4.59 -5.24 21.57
C GLU A 101 -3.50 -6.30 21.34
N PRO A 102 -2.21 -5.91 21.30
CA PRO A 102 -1.14 -6.85 21.05
C PRO A 102 -0.96 -7.80 22.25
N TRP A 103 -0.78 -9.06 21.97
CA TRP A 103 -0.65 -10.09 22.99
C TRP A 103 0.46 -11.10 22.65
N ASN A 104 0.89 -11.83 23.66
CA ASN A 104 1.81 -12.95 23.53
C ASN A 104 1.41 -14.07 24.47
N TYR A 105 1.88 -15.29 24.23
CA TYR A 105 1.67 -16.38 25.15
C TYR A 105 2.69 -16.32 26.29
N ASP A 106 2.27 -16.80 27.47
CA ASP A 106 3.17 -17.06 28.60
C ASP A 106 3.97 -18.36 28.36
N TYR A 107 5.01 -18.23 27.55
CA TYR A 107 5.90 -19.35 27.24
C TYR A 107 6.67 -19.83 28.47
N GLN A 108 6.95 -18.96 29.42
CA GLN A 108 7.64 -19.33 30.67
C GLN A 108 6.82 -20.34 31.47
N ASN A 109 5.51 -20.11 31.58
CA ASN A 109 4.61 -21.06 32.25
C ASN A 109 4.59 -22.45 31.56
N LEU A 110 4.71 -22.49 30.23
CA LEU A 110 4.79 -23.77 29.51
C LEU A 110 6.09 -24.53 29.79
N THR A 111 7.21 -23.82 29.91
CA THR A 111 8.54 -24.42 30.08
C THR A 111 8.85 -24.77 31.53
N THR A 112 8.24 -24.08 32.49
CA THR A 112 8.49 -24.27 33.93
C THR A 112 7.39 -25.04 34.65
N SER A 113 6.30 -25.38 33.97
CA SER A 113 5.20 -26.15 34.56
C SER A 113 5.67 -27.52 35.03
N PRO A 114 5.34 -27.94 36.26
CA PRO A 114 5.70 -29.25 36.76
C PRO A 114 5.01 -30.37 35.96
N GLU A 115 5.63 -31.52 35.92
CA GLU A 115 5.03 -32.71 35.31
C GLU A 115 3.72 -33.08 36.00
N GLN A 116 2.63 -33.18 35.25
CA GLN A 116 1.30 -33.46 35.77
C GLN A 116 0.41 -34.19 34.74
N LYS A 117 -0.70 -34.72 35.22
CA LYS A 117 -1.66 -35.46 34.36
C LYS A 117 -2.25 -34.65 33.20
N HIS A 118 -2.33 -33.35 33.35
CA HIS A 118 -2.90 -32.45 32.35
C HIS A 118 -1.78 -31.59 31.76
N GLN A 119 -1.79 -31.44 30.46
CA GLN A 119 -0.87 -30.54 29.74
C GLN A 119 -1.13 -29.09 30.16
N PRO A 120 -0.08 -28.29 30.40
CA PRO A 120 -0.24 -26.86 30.61
C PRO A 120 -0.82 -26.20 29.35
N ILE A 121 -1.75 -25.29 29.54
CA ILE A 121 -2.35 -24.51 28.45
C ILE A 121 -1.64 -23.18 28.35
N ALA A 122 -1.19 -22.79 27.16
CA ALA A 122 -0.68 -21.45 26.90
C ALA A 122 -1.77 -20.42 27.16
N ARG A 123 -1.48 -19.43 28.01
CA ARG A 123 -2.38 -18.30 28.26
C ARG A 123 -1.88 -17.08 27.51
N ALA A 124 -2.81 -16.37 26.87
CA ALA A 124 -2.48 -15.11 26.24
C ALA A 124 -2.44 -13.98 27.28
N TYR A 125 -1.44 -13.15 27.17
CA TYR A 125 -1.25 -11.96 27.99
C TYR A 125 -1.11 -10.73 27.09
N SER A 126 -1.78 -9.66 27.48
CA SER A 126 -1.63 -8.37 26.80
C SER A 126 -0.20 -7.88 26.91
N SER A 127 0.40 -7.53 25.77
CA SER A 127 1.73 -6.88 25.74
C SER A 127 1.71 -5.44 26.26
N VAL A 128 0.51 -4.85 26.42
CA VAL A 128 0.31 -3.49 26.93
C VAL A 128 0.10 -3.49 28.45
N THR A 129 -0.81 -4.34 28.93
CA THR A 129 -1.22 -4.34 30.35
C THR A 129 -0.53 -5.41 31.18
N GLY A 130 0.07 -6.42 30.56
CA GLY A 130 0.65 -7.58 31.23
C GLY A 130 -0.38 -8.49 31.92
N ARG A 131 -1.69 -8.34 31.61
CA ARG A 131 -2.76 -9.13 32.19
C ARG A 131 -3.21 -10.25 31.27
N PRO A 132 -3.74 -11.36 31.81
CA PRO A 132 -4.38 -12.38 30.99
C PRO A 132 -5.52 -11.79 30.16
N MET A 133 -5.61 -12.21 28.92
CA MET A 133 -6.67 -11.77 27.99
C MET A 133 -7.15 -12.92 27.13
N THR A 134 -8.32 -12.78 26.56
CA THR A 134 -8.76 -13.62 25.44
C THR A 134 -8.05 -13.15 24.19
N PRO A 135 -7.27 -14.00 23.50
CA PRO A 135 -6.55 -13.61 22.31
C PRO A 135 -7.51 -13.16 21.22
N GLN A 136 -7.24 -11.98 20.69
CA GLN A 136 -7.79 -11.54 19.42
C GLN A 136 -6.70 -11.71 18.39
N ALA A 137 -7.03 -12.28 17.24
CA ALA A 137 -6.07 -12.40 16.17
C ALA A 137 -5.63 -11.00 15.72
N GLY A 138 -4.38 -10.79 15.54
CA GLY A 138 -3.82 -9.52 15.05
C GLY A 138 -3.75 -9.52 13.57
N PRO A 139 -3.42 -8.37 12.99
CA PRO A 139 -4.38 -7.45 12.41
C PRO A 139 -5.16 -8.12 11.30
N ASN A 140 -6.47 -8.18 11.43
CA ASN A 140 -7.46 -8.71 10.49
C ASN A 140 -7.51 -10.24 10.35
N TRP A 141 -6.89 -10.98 11.24
CA TRP A 141 -6.98 -12.44 11.21
C TRP A 141 -8.37 -12.94 11.60
N ASP A 142 -9.10 -12.17 12.39
CA ASP A 142 -10.50 -12.49 12.69
C ASP A 142 -11.37 -12.41 11.44
N ASP A 143 -11.14 -11.40 10.59
CA ASP A 143 -11.81 -11.25 9.31
C ASP A 143 -11.41 -12.39 8.35
N ASP A 144 -10.14 -12.79 8.34
CA ASP A 144 -9.65 -13.91 7.52
C ASP A 144 -10.23 -15.25 7.93
N LEU A 145 -10.48 -15.45 9.22
CA LEU A 145 -10.83 -16.75 9.76
C LEU A 145 -12.34 -16.95 10.01
N ALA A 146 -13.09 -15.90 10.40
CA ALA A 146 -14.49 -16.07 10.78
C ALA A 146 -15.34 -14.79 10.84
N GLY A 147 -14.76 -13.60 10.77
CA GLY A 147 -15.45 -12.33 11.10
C GLY A 147 -16.22 -11.69 9.97
N THR A 148 -15.95 -12.04 8.71
CA THR A 148 -16.42 -11.33 7.52
C THR A 148 -17.95 -11.26 7.41
N GLN A 149 -18.68 -12.28 7.87
CA GLN A 149 -20.16 -12.27 7.81
C GLN A 149 -20.77 -11.18 8.69
N VAL A 150 -20.13 -10.84 9.80
CA VAL A 150 -20.60 -9.83 10.74
C VAL A 150 -19.97 -8.49 10.45
N THR A 151 -18.65 -8.45 10.34
CA THR A 151 -17.87 -7.21 10.17
C THR A 151 -17.89 -6.70 8.74
N GLY A 152 -18.07 -7.57 7.75
CA GLY A 152 -18.12 -7.18 6.35
C GLY A 152 -19.33 -6.32 5.98
N LEU A 153 -20.41 -6.36 6.77
CA LEU A 153 -21.58 -5.50 6.54
C LEU A 153 -21.24 -4.01 6.70
N ASP A 154 -20.24 -3.70 7.52
CA ASP A 154 -19.77 -2.32 7.77
C ASP A 154 -18.72 -1.84 6.73
N ASP A 155 -18.40 -2.67 5.73
CA ASP A 155 -17.46 -2.31 4.67
C ASP A 155 -18.08 -1.26 3.74
N PRO A 156 -17.49 -0.04 3.63
CA PRO A 156 -18.05 1.03 2.83
C PRO A 156 -18.02 0.75 1.32
N ASP A 157 -17.18 -0.19 0.86
CA ASP A 157 -17.08 -0.55 -0.56
C ASP A 157 -18.31 -1.30 -1.08
N PHE A 158 -19.23 -1.70 -0.19
CA PHE A 158 -20.54 -2.21 -0.60
C PHE A 158 -21.53 -1.13 -1.06
N ALA A 159 -21.13 0.12 -1.13
CA ALA A 159 -22.01 1.18 -1.59
C ALA A 159 -22.69 0.84 -2.95
N GLY A 160 -24.03 0.78 -2.95
CA GLY A 160 -24.83 0.41 -4.11
C GLY A 160 -24.88 -1.10 -4.42
N LEU A 161 -24.47 -1.95 -3.48
CA LEU A 161 -24.55 -3.41 -3.57
C LEU A 161 -25.38 -3.98 -2.41
N ASP A 162 -25.98 -5.14 -2.60
CA ASP A 162 -26.66 -5.90 -1.54
C ASP A 162 -25.62 -6.72 -0.76
N ALA A 163 -25.08 -6.10 0.31
CA ALA A 163 -24.08 -6.72 1.15
C ALA A 163 -24.60 -8.01 1.82
N GLN A 164 -25.88 -8.07 2.22
CA GLN A 164 -26.43 -9.25 2.88
C GLN A 164 -26.49 -10.44 1.93
N ALA A 165 -26.95 -10.23 0.70
CA ALA A 165 -26.99 -11.30 -0.30
C ALA A 165 -25.58 -11.78 -0.65
N LEU A 166 -24.63 -10.86 -0.85
CA LEU A 166 -23.26 -11.20 -1.22
C LEU A 166 -22.50 -11.91 -0.11
N LEU A 167 -22.68 -11.52 1.15
CA LEU A 167 -22.01 -12.15 2.29
C LEU A 167 -22.54 -13.54 2.65
N GLN A 168 -23.74 -13.92 2.17
CA GLN A 168 -24.20 -15.31 2.26
C GLN A 168 -23.32 -16.28 1.46
N PHE A 169 -22.64 -15.77 0.43
CA PHE A 169 -21.66 -16.53 -0.37
C PHE A 169 -20.22 -16.27 0.08
N GLN A 170 -19.98 -16.02 1.33
CA GLN A 170 -18.74 -15.59 1.93
C GLN A 170 -17.49 -16.39 1.51
N ARG A 171 -17.59 -17.72 1.43
CA ARG A 171 -16.49 -18.58 0.94
C ARG A 171 -16.11 -18.31 -0.52
N VAL A 172 -16.89 -17.49 -1.18
CA VAL A 172 -16.82 -17.22 -2.61
C VAL A 172 -16.40 -15.78 -2.89
N PHE A 173 -16.76 -14.84 -2.00
CA PHE A 173 -16.47 -13.42 -2.14
C PHE A 173 -15.43 -12.97 -1.12
N MET A 174 -14.16 -13.01 -1.50
CA MET A 174 -13.05 -12.59 -0.65
C MET A 174 -11.84 -12.21 -1.50
N LEU A 175 -11.18 -11.12 -1.12
CA LEU A 175 -9.86 -10.75 -1.63
C LEU A 175 -8.94 -10.33 -0.49
N HIS A 176 -7.64 -10.42 -0.70
CA HIS A 176 -6.64 -9.97 0.25
C HIS A 176 -6.02 -8.66 -0.23
N LEU A 177 -6.05 -7.64 0.64
CA LEU A 177 -5.54 -6.29 0.40
C LEU A 177 -4.31 -6.02 1.28
N PRO A 178 -3.09 -6.24 0.79
CA PRO A 178 -1.90 -5.82 1.51
C PRO A 178 -1.81 -4.29 1.56
N ARG A 179 -1.77 -3.72 2.76
CA ARG A 179 -1.73 -2.28 2.98
C ARG A 179 -0.44 -1.84 3.65
N LEU A 180 0.13 -0.77 3.14
CA LEU A 180 1.28 -0.08 3.71
C LEU A 180 1.08 1.45 3.56
N CYS A 181 2.07 2.26 3.92
CA CYS A 181 2.00 3.69 3.61
C CYS A 181 2.04 3.91 2.10
N GLU A 182 1.16 4.73 1.59
CA GLU A 182 1.02 5.01 0.16
C GLU A 182 2.10 5.97 -0.39
N HIS A 183 2.94 6.57 0.46
CA HIS A 183 3.97 7.54 0.08
C HIS A 183 3.50 8.56 -0.96
N CYS A 184 2.33 9.12 -0.73
CA CYS A 184 1.53 9.92 -1.65
C CYS A 184 2.30 11.07 -2.33
N LEU A 185 1.88 11.46 -3.55
CA LEU A 185 2.39 12.69 -4.20
C LEU A 185 1.87 13.95 -3.52
N ASN A 186 0.62 13.93 -3.05
CA ASN A 186 -0.03 15.01 -2.31
C ASN A 186 -0.33 14.60 -0.86
N PRO A 187 0.70 14.44 0.00
CA PRO A 187 0.57 13.78 1.29
C PRO A 187 -0.13 14.68 2.33
N ALA A 188 -1.39 14.36 2.64
CA ALA A 188 -2.17 15.09 3.65
C ALA A 188 -1.55 15.00 5.06
N CYS A 189 -0.82 13.92 5.37
CA CYS A 189 -0.09 13.78 6.63
C CYS A 189 1.04 14.81 6.76
N VAL A 190 1.79 15.07 5.68
CA VAL A 190 2.83 16.12 5.65
C VAL A 190 2.21 17.50 5.83
N ALA A 191 1.18 17.82 5.05
CA ALA A 191 0.46 19.10 5.14
C ALA A 191 -0.22 19.30 6.51
N SER A 192 -0.50 18.23 7.23
CA SER A 192 -1.13 18.28 8.55
C SER A 192 -0.15 18.56 9.68
N CYS A 193 1.16 18.39 9.49
CA CYS A 193 2.14 18.53 10.55
C CYS A 193 2.57 20.00 10.75
N PRO A 194 2.26 20.68 11.87
CA PRO A 194 2.66 22.07 12.06
C PRO A 194 4.15 22.26 12.28
N SER A 195 4.86 21.25 12.81
CA SER A 195 6.31 21.30 13.05
C SER A 195 7.16 20.95 11.84
N GLY A 196 6.52 20.44 10.74
CA GLY A 196 7.25 19.94 9.59
C GLY A 196 8.07 18.67 9.86
N ALA A 197 7.77 17.95 10.96
CA ALA A 197 8.49 16.73 11.31
C ALA A 197 8.23 15.58 10.32
N ILE A 198 7.04 15.49 9.74
CA ILE A 198 6.79 14.56 8.65
C ILE A 198 7.01 15.28 7.33
N TYR A 199 7.81 14.71 6.46
CA TYR A 199 8.24 15.34 5.22
C TYR A 199 8.35 14.33 4.09
N LYS A 200 8.40 14.81 2.86
CA LYS A 200 8.63 14.04 1.64
C LYS A 200 10.05 14.31 1.16
N ARG A 201 10.82 13.26 0.99
CA ARG A 201 12.20 13.36 0.46
C ARG A 201 12.15 13.85 -0.98
N ASP A 202 13.12 14.69 -1.35
CA ASP A 202 13.18 15.24 -2.70
C ASP A 202 13.80 14.26 -3.71
N GLU A 203 14.72 13.42 -3.26
CA GLU A 203 15.49 12.52 -4.10
C GLU A 203 14.69 11.30 -4.60
N ASP A 204 13.78 10.78 -3.80
CA ASP A 204 13.04 9.54 -4.10
C ASP A 204 11.55 9.59 -3.75
N GLY A 205 11.08 10.70 -3.22
CA GLY A 205 9.69 10.93 -2.87
C GLY A 205 9.19 10.12 -1.67
N ILE A 206 10.03 9.40 -0.96
CA ILE A 206 9.63 8.65 0.24
C ILE A 206 9.22 9.64 1.34
N VAL A 207 8.08 9.39 1.98
CA VAL A 207 7.60 10.21 3.10
C VAL A 207 8.13 9.64 4.41
N LEU A 208 8.86 10.45 5.17
CA LEU A 208 9.50 10.08 6.44
C LEU A 208 9.03 10.98 7.59
N THR A 209 9.39 10.58 8.81
CA THR A 209 9.17 11.37 10.02
C THR A 209 10.51 11.64 10.70
N ASP A 210 10.87 12.92 10.82
CA ASP A 210 11.96 13.37 11.65
C ASP A 210 11.51 13.37 13.12
N GLN A 211 12.05 12.45 13.90
CA GLN A 211 11.64 12.29 15.30
C GLN A 211 12.17 13.43 16.18
N THR A 212 13.28 14.04 15.84
CA THR A 212 13.82 15.17 16.60
C THR A 212 12.92 16.40 16.54
N ARG A 213 12.23 16.58 15.41
CA ARG A 213 11.27 17.67 15.16
C ARG A 213 9.84 17.31 15.56
N CYS A 214 9.54 16.05 15.87
CA CYS A 214 8.21 15.61 16.26
C CYS A 214 7.82 16.22 17.61
N ARG A 215 6.64 16.85 17.66
CA ARG A 215 6.08 17.49 18.85
C ARG A 215 4.86 16.76 19.41
N SER A 216 4.69 15.50 19.08
CA SER A 216 3.64 14.59 19.62
C SER A 216 2.19 15.03 19.37
N TRP A 217 1.93 15.98 18.47
CA TRP A 217 0.58 16.51 18.24
C TRP A 217 -0.34 15.56 17.45
N ARG A 218 0.20 14.52 16.84
CA ARG A 218 -0.54 13.43 16.15
C ARG A 218 -1.42 13.88 14.98
N PHE A 219 -1.32 15.13 14.50
CA PHE A 219 -2.10 15.60 13.35
C PHE A 219 -1.77 14.85 12.05
N CYS A 220 -0.58 14.26 11.93
CA CYS A 220 -0.23 13.38 10.82
C CYS A 220 -1.06 12.10 10.79
N MET A 221 -1.46 11.55 11.95
CA MET A 221 -2.34 10.39 12.04
C MET A 221 -3.76 10.74 11.57
N SER A 222 -4.33 11.84 12.07
CA SER A 222 -5.66 12.28 11.62
C SER A 222 -5.65 12.72 10.16
N GLY A 223 -4.57 13.37 9.69
CA GLY A 223 -4.44 13.79 8.30
C GLY A 223 -4.31 12.65 7.29
N CYS A 224 -3.74 11.51 7.69
CA CYS A 224 -3.63 10.35 6.83
C CYS A 224 -5.00 9.67 6.64
N PRO A 225 -5.57 9.61 5.42
CA PRO A 225 -6.84 8.92 5.21
C PRO A 225 -6.71 7.41 5.33
N TYR A 226 -5.55 6.86 4.98
CA TYR A 226 -5.25 5.43 5.07
C TYR A 226 -4.91 4.96 6.49
N LYS A 227 -4.79 5.87 7.46
CA LYS A 227 -4.41 5.59 8.86
C LYS A 227 -3.14 4.75 9.01
N LYS A 228 -2.16 4.95 8.11
CA LYS A 228 -0.84 4.27 8.12
C LYS A 228 0.27 5.12 8.76
N VAL A 229 -0.10 6.07 9.60
CA VAL A 229 0.79 6.75 10.54
C VAL A 229 0.38 6.34 11.94
N TYR A 230 1.33 5.85 12.71
CA TYR A 230 1.15 5.37 14.07
C TYR A 230 1.82 6.30 15.07
N PHE A 231 1.53 6.13 16.35
CA PHE A 231 2.16 6.90 17.41
C PHE A 231 2.72 5.99 18.50
N ASN A 232 3.99 6.08 18.75
CA ASN A 232 4.61 5.35 19.84
C ASN A 232 4.37 6.08 21.17
N TRP A 233 3.56 5.48 22.03
CA TRP A 233 3.14 6.05 23.30
C TRP A 233 4.24 6.07 24.37
N LYS A 234 5.32 5.30 24.20
CA LYS A 234 6.45 5.27 25.12
C LYS A 234 7.50 6.34 24.80
N ASN A 235 7.83 6.49 23.53
CA ASN A 235 8.80 7.51 23.10
C ASN A 235 8.16 8.83 22.63
N HIS A 236 6.81 8.88 22.56
CA HIS A 236 6.03 10.05 22.16
C HIS A 236 6.27 10.56 20.75
N HIS A 237 6.61 9.68 19.80
CA HIS A 237 6.90 10.05 18.41
C HIS A 237 5.97 9.32 17.44
N SER A 238 5.70 9.98 16.30
CA SER A 238 4.96 9.35 15.20
C SER A 238 5.89 8.47 14.38
N GLN A 239 5.44 7.27 14.05
CA GLN A 239 6.16 6.28 13.26
C GLN A 239 5.30 5.79 12.09
N LYS A 240 5.92 5.42 10.99
CA LYS A 240 5.25 4.92 9.78
C LYS A 240 6.20 4.13 8.91
N CYS A 241 5.66 3.42 7.92
CA CYS A 241 6.47 2.78 6.89
C CYS A 241 7.46 3.77 6.27
N ILE A 242 8.72 3.38 6.22
CA ILE A 242 9.84 4.15 5.65
C ILE A 242 10.23 3.68 4.24
N PHE A 243 9.42 2.83 3.61
CA PHE A 243 9.71 2.17 2.33
C PHE A 243 11.05 1.40 2.32
N CYS A 244 11.51 0.97 3.49
CA CYS A 244 12.83 0.36 3.72
C CYS A 244 13.95 1.14 3.04
N TYR A 245 13.95 2.49 3.08
CA TYR A 245 14.86 3.34 2.33
C TYR A 245 16.35 2.94 2.50
N PRO A 246 16.86 2.47 3.67
CA PRO A 246 18.26 2.06 3.78
C PRO A 246 18.61 0.88 2.87
N ARG A 247 17.62 0.03 2.55
CA ARG A 247 17.77 -1.07 1.60
C ARG A 247 17.63 -0.59 0.17
N VAL A 248 16.64 0.27 -0.08
CA VAL A 248 16.37 0.86 -1.41
C VAL A 248 17.58 1.64 -1.92
N GLU A 249 18.21 2.44 -1.08
CA GLU A 249 19.46 3.18 -1.41
C GLU A 249 20.62 2.25 -1.79
N SER A 250 20.65 1.03 -1.28
CA SER A 250 21.63 0.01 -1.67
C SER A 250 21.16 -0.88 -2.85
N GLY A 251 20.09 -0.50 -3.55
CA GLY A 251 19.54 -1.25 -4.67
C GLY A 251 18.76 -2.50 -4.28
N GLN A 252 18.45 -2.70 -3.00
CA GLN A 252 17.71 -3.84 -2.52
C GLN A 252 16.21 -3.53 -2.39
N PRO A 253 15.31 -4.48 -2.66
CA PRO A 253 13.90 -4.28 -2.48
C PRO A 253 13.52 -4.15 -1.01
N THR A 254 12.34 -3.59 -0.76
CA THR A 254 11.74 -3.57 0.58
C THR A 254 11.57 -4.98 1.14
N LEU A 255 11.64 -5.14 2.46
CA LEU A 255 11.49 -6.45 3.12
C LEU A 255 10.18 -7.13 2.73
N CYS A 256 9.06 -6.39 2.73
CA CYS A 256 7.76 -6.92 2.35
C CYS A 256 7.67 -7.37 0.88
N ALA A 257 8.48 -6.81 -0.01
CA ALA A 257 8.55 -7.24 -1.39
C ALA A 257 9.46 -8.46 -1.59
N GLN A 258 10.57 -8.49 -0.88
CA GLN A 258 11.52 -9.60 -0.94
C GLN A 258 10.95 -10.88 -0.35
N SER A 259 10.27 -10.79 0.80
CA SER A 259 9.69 -11.95 1.50
C SER A 259 8.38 -12.47 0.89
N CYS A 260 7.82 -11.79 -0.09
CA CYS A 260 6.54 -12.17 -0.68
C CYS A 260 6.64 -13.47 -1.49
N THR A 261 6.05 -14.55 -0.99
CA THR A 261 6.03 -15.87 -1.64
C THR A 261 5.26 -15.87 -2.95
N GLY A 262 4.17 -15.10 -3.03
CA GLY A 262 3.37 -14.95 -4.26
C GLY A 262 4.03 -14.08 -5.33
N ARG A 263 5.17 -13.41 -5.03
CA ARG A 263 5.86 -12.49 -5.95
C ARG A 263 4.95 -11.40 -6.51
N ILE A 264 4.05 -10.87 -5.66
CA ILE A 264 3.03 -9.92 -6.08
C ILE A 264 3.49 -8.46 -6.13
N ARG A 265 4.69 -8.15 -5.62
CA ARG A 265 5.17 -6.77 -5.46
C ARG A 265 6.20 -6.39 -6.49
N TYR A 266 6.00 -5.25 -7.10
CA TYR A 266 6.86 -4.64 -8.12
C TYR A 266 7.32 -3.28 -7.60
N ILE A 267 8.60 -2.96 -7.73
CA ILE A 267 9.18 -1.69 -7.27
C ILE A 267 9.92 -1.05 -8.45
N GLY A 268 9.69 0.25 -8.64
CA GLY A 268 10.35 1.01 -9.68
C GLY A 268 10.22 2.52 -9.44
N VAL A 269 10.81 3.28 -10.33
CA VAL A 269 10.79 4.74 -10.32
C VAL A 269 9.70 5.24 -11.26
N MET A 270 8.97 6.27 -10.81
CA MET A 270 8.04 7.06 -11.62
C MET A 270 8.56 8.50 -11.72
N LEU A 271 8.54 9.07 -12.92
CA LEU A 271 8.72 10.51 -13.13
C LEU A 271 7.36 11.21 -13.15
N TYR A 272 7.28 12.38 -12.52
CA TYR A 272 6.04 13.12 -12.43
C TYR A 272 6.24 14.63 -12.48
N ASP A 273 5.22 15.35 -12.94
CA ASP A 273 5.17 16.82 -12.91
C ASP A 273 4.76 17.30 -11.52
N ALA A 274 5.71 17.81 -10.75
CA ALA A 274 5.47 18.28 -9.38
C ALA A 274 4.58 19.52 -9.34
N ASP A 275 4.60 20.36 -10.37
CA ASP A 275 3.79 21.58 -10.42
C ASP A 275 2.30 21.24 -10.66
N ALA A 276 2.01 20.18 -11.41
CA ALA A 276 0.65 19.75 -11.72
C ALA A 276 -0.06 19.01 -10.58
N VAL A 277 0.67 18.46 -9.60
CA VAL A 277 0.12 17.61 -8.54
C VAL A 277 -1.06 18.26 -7.82
N HIS A 278 -0.91 19.51 -7.40
CA HIS A 278 -1.95 20.18 -6.60
C HIS A 278 -3.21 20.52 -7.42
N GLU A 279 -3.02 20.98 -8.65
CA GLU A 279 -4.10 21.27 -9.58
C GLU A 279 -4.90 20.00 -9.92
N LEU A 280 -4.20 18.95 -10.30
CA LEU A 280 -4.83 17.68 -10.67
C LEU A 280 -5.50 16.98 -9.47
N ALA A 281 -4.96 17.12 -8.26
CA ALA A 281 -5.63 16.68 -7.05
C ALA A 281 -6.92 17.48 -6.75
N ALA A 282 -7.01 18.72 -7.20
CA ALA A 282 -8.20 19.58 -7.07
C ALA A 282 -9.25 19.36 -8.17
N THR A 283 -9.02 18.44 -9.12
CA THR A 283 -9.97 18.13 -10.20
C THR A 283 -11.39 17.97 -9.66
N PRO A 284 -12.37 18.68 -10.23
CA PRO A 284 -13.77 18.55 -9.84
C PRO A 284 -14.30 17.14 -10.14
N GLY A 285 -15.12 16.63 -9.23
CA GLY A 285 -15.70 15.29 -9.36
C GLY A 285 -14.72 14.16 -9.01
N PRO A 286 -15.04 13.34 -8.00
CA PRO A 286 -14.14 12.28 -7.56
C PRO A 286 -13.91 11.20 -8.62
N ALA A 287 -14.87 10.95 -9.50
CA ALA A 287 -14.76 9.97 -10.58
C ALA A 287 -13.66 10.26 -11.62
N ALA A 288 -13.22 11.52 -11.74
CA ALA A 288 -12.16 11.91 -12.67
C ALA A 288 -10.73 11.82 -12.07
N LEU A 289 -10.63 11.46 -10.79
CA LEU A 289 -9.33 11.49 -10.07
C LEU A 289 -8.36 10.41 -10.52
N TYR A 290 -8.85 9.28 -10.99
CA TYR A 290 -8.00 8.25 -11.56
C TYR A 290 -7.22 8.78 -12.77
N GLU A 291 -7.93 9.35 -13.75
CA GLU A 291 -7.30 9.92 -14.94
C GLU A 291 -6.47 11.16 -14.61
N ALA A 292 -6.91 11.96 -13.63
CA ALA A 292 -6.14 13.10 -13.17
C ALA A 292 -4.78 12.66 -12.61
N GLN A 293 -4.75 11.56 -11.85
CA GLN A 293 -3.49 11.02 -11.34
C GLN A 293 -2.61 10.45 -12.45
N LEU A 294 -3.17 9.76 -13.46
CA LEU A 294 -2.40 9.29 -14.60
C LEU A 294 -1.72 10.43 -15.37
N ARG A 295 -2.37 11.58 -15.49
CA ARG A 295 -1.81 12.77 -16.17
C ARG A 295 -0.63 13.43 -15.44
N VAL A 296 -0.43 13.13 -14.17
CA VAL A 296 0.74 13.60 -13.41
C VAL A 296 2.01 12.89 -13.85
N PHE A 297 1.89 11.62 -14.31
CA PHE A 297 3.03 10.80 -14.67
C PHE A 297 3.55 11.16 -16.07
N LEU A 298 4.87 11.16 -16.20
CA LEU A 298 5.58 11.53 -17.41
C LEU A 298 6.22 10.30 -18.03
N ASP A 299 6.24 10.23 -19.37
CA ASP A 299 6.91 9.13 -20.07
C ASP A 299 8.43 9.24 -19.93
N PRO A 300 9.08 8.28 -19.24
CA PRO A 300 10.53 8.29 -19.06
C PRO A 300 11.31 7.98 -20.34
N ARG A 301 10.63 7.68 -21.44
CA ARG A 301 11.23 7.45 -22.76
C ARG A 301 11.20 8.69 -23.66
N ASP A 302 10.38 9.71 -23.29
CA ASP A 302 10.32 10.97 -24.03
C ASP A 302 11.63 11.77 -23.83
N PRO A 303 12.38 12.08 -24.91
CA PRO A 303 13.60 12.85 -24.81
C PRO A 303 13.40 14.25 -24.18
N ALA A 304 12.23 14.86 -24.33
CA ALA A 304 11.95 16.17 -23.74
C ALA A 304 11.81 16.07 -22.22
N VAL A 305 11.14 15.01 -21.73
CA VAL A 305 11.02 14.72 -20.31
C VAL A 305 12.40 14.44 -19.70
N ILE A 306 13.24 13.64 -20.37
CA ILE A 306 14.58 13.33 -19.86
C ILE A 306 15.45 14.59 -19.78
N ARG A 307 15.50 15.40 -20.84
CA ARG A 307 16.27 16.65 -20.80
C ARG A 307 15.83 17.61 -19.70
N GLN A 308 14.52 17.67 -19.44
CA GLN A 308 14.01 18.51 -18.36
C GLN A 308 14.34 17.91 -16.99
N ALA A 309 14.23 16.59 -16.83
CA ALA A 309 14.56 15.88 -15.59
C ALA A 309 16.05 16.02 -15.21
N GLU A 310 16.95 15.98 -16.20
CA GLU A 310 18.38 16.25 -16.01
C GLU A 310 18.62 17.70 -15.54
N LYS A 311 17.91 18.68 -16.12
CA LYS A 311 17.99 20.10 -15.67
C LYS A 311 17.44 20.28 -14.26
N ASP A 312 16.43 19.51 -13.88
CA ASP A 312 15.85 19.53 -12.54
C ASP A 312 16.69 18.74 -11.51
N GLY A 313 17.85 18.20 -11.94
CA GLY A 313 18.83 17.56 -11.06
C GLY A 313 18.56 16.10 -10.72
N ILE A 314 17.71 15.41 -11.52
CA ILE A 314 17.46 13.97 -11.29
C ILE A 314 18.69 13.17 -11.74
N PRO A 315 19.26 12.31 -10.85
CA PRO A 315 20.44 11.52 -11.18
C PRO A 315 20.18 10.53 -12.33
N HIS A 316 21.20 10.28 -13.14
CA HIS A 316 21.12 9.38 -14.31
C HIS A 316 20.64 7.97 -13.94
N GLN A 317 21.01 7.44 -12.76
CA GLN A 317 20.57 6.14 -12.28
C GLN A 317 19.04 6.09 -12.11
N PHE A 318 18.42 7.18 -11.62
CA PHE A 318 16.98 7.31 -11.51
C PHE A 318 16.29 7.36 -12.87
N LEU A 319 16.87 8.06 -13.84
CA LEU A 319 16.34 8.14 -15.21
C LEU A 319 16.41 6.78 -15.91
N THR A 320 17.53 6.06 -15.74
CA THR A 320 17.66 4.69 -16.24
C THR A 320 16.67 3.74 -15.59
N ALA A 321 16.50 3.83 -14.28
CA ALA A 321 15.52 3.03 -13.54
C ALA A 321 14.08 3.35 -13.96
N ALA A 322 13.76 4.62 -14.19
CA ALA A 322 12.43 5.03 -14.65
C ALA A 322 12.10 4.46 -16.04
N ARG A 323 13.05 4.48 -16.99
CA ARG A 323 12.86 3.90 -18.34
C ARG A 323 12.55 2.41 -18.31
N ASN A 324 13.10 1.68 -17.35
CA ASN A 324 12.93 0.23 -17.20
C ASN A 324 11.94 -0.14 -16.09
N SER A 325 11.18 0.84 -15.57
CA SER A 325 10.32 0.68 -14.40
C SER A 325 9.14 -0.27 -14.68
N PRO A 326 9.05 -1.41 -14.01
CA PRO A 326 7.88 -2.28 -14.12
C PRO A 326 6.61 -1.58 -13.61
N VAL A 327 6.77 -0.64 -12.69
CA VAL A 327 5.66 0.14 -12.13
C VAL A 327 5.08 1.08 -13.18
N TYR A 328 5.93 1.78 -13.95
CA TYR A 328 5.47 2.61 -15.06
C TYR A 328 4.72 1.79 -16.11
N THR A 329 5.27 0.64 -16.47
CA THR A 329 4.63 -0.28 -17.41
C THR A 329 3.25 -0.74 -16.95
N LEU A 330 3.12 -1.12 -15.67
CA LEU A 330 1.86 -1.61 -15.11
C LEU A 330 0.80 -0.52 -14.94
N ILE A 331 1.22 0.72 -14.61
CA ILE A 331 0.31 1.85 -14.37
C ILE A 331 -0.04 2.57 -15.67
N SER A 332 0.96 2.98 -16.44
CA SER A 332 0.81 3.91 -17.58
C SER A 332 0.67 3.21 -18.92
N ASP A 333 1.56 2.24 -19.24
CA ASP A 333 1.53 1.55 -20.53
C ASP A 333 0.36 0.57 -20.62
N TRP A 334 0.24 -0.31 -19.64
CA TRP A 334 -0.77 -1.38 -19.65
C TRP A 334 -2.06 -1.01 -18.92
N LYS A 335 -2.05 0.00 -18.06
CA LYS A 335 -3.20 0.43 -17.25
C LYS A 335 -3.86 -0.73 -16.51
N LEU A 336 -3.04 -1.60 -15.93
CA LEU A 336 -3.48 -2.74 -15.13
C LEU A 336 -3.61 -2.41 -13.67
N ALA A 337 -2.80 -1.49 -13.17
CA ALA A 337 -2.79 -1.11 -11.77
C ALA A 337 -3.65 0.15 -11.54
N LEU A 338 -4.34 0.16 -10.41
CA LEU A 338 -5.30 1.18 -10.00
C LEU A 338 -4.92 1.72 -8.61
N PRO A 339 -5.17 3.00 -8.32
CA PRO A 339 -4.88 3.61 -7.01
C PRO A 339 -5.94 3.23 -5.97
N LEU A 340 -5.55 3.13 -4.71
CA LEU A 340 -6.47 2.91 -3.60
C LEU A 340 -7.15 4.23 -3.20
N HIS A 341 -8.48 4.29 -3.20
CA HIS A 341 -9.30 5.42 -2.78
C HIS A 341 -8.82 6.78 -3.33
N PRO A 342 -8.84 6.98 -4.66
CA PRO A 342 -8.40 8.24 -5.27
C PRO A 342 -9.21 9.46 -4.79
N GLU A 343 -10.43 9.27 -4.26
CA GLU A 343 -11.28 10.31 -3.67
C GLU A 343 -10.66 10.99 -2.44
N PHE A 344 -9.68 10.37 -1.82
CA PHE A 344 -8.92 11.01 -0.75
C PHE A 344 -7.97 12.11 -1.26
N ARG A 345 -7.76 12.21 -2.58
CA ARG A 345 -6.99 13.26 -3.27
C ARG A 345 -5.53 13.37 -2.83
N THR A 346 -5.00 12.30 -2.26
CA THR A 346 -3.61 12.23 -1.81
C THR A 346 -2.65 11.74 -2.88
N MET A 347 -3.16 11.24 -4.01
CA MET A 347 -2.39 10.65 -5.10
C MET A 347 -1.42 9.57 -4.59
N PRO A 348 -1.94 8.38 -4.23
CA PRO A 348 -1.14 7.28 -3.71
C PRO A 348 -0.11 6.79 -4.73
N MET A 349 1.06 6.35 -4.23
CA MET A 349 2.13 5.77 -5.06
C MET A 349 2.35 4.28 -4.81
N VAL A 350 1.44 3.66 -4.10
CA VAL A 350 1.24 2.20 -4.09
C VAL A 350 -0.05 1.90 -4.85
N TRP A 351 0.05 1.07 -5.88
CA TRP A 351 -1.04 0.78 -6.80
C TRP A 351 -1.37 -0.71 -6.79
N TYR A 352 -2.56 -1.06 -7.23
CA TYR A 352 -3.08 -2.42 -7.08
C TYR A 352 -3.64 -2.94 -8.40
N ILE A 353 -3.18 -4.13 -8.81
CA ILE A 353 -3.81 -4.88 -9.89
C ILE A 353 -5.00 -5.63 -9.28
N PRO A 354 -6.22 -5.43 -9.78
CA PRO A 354 -7.41 -6.06 -9.23
C PRO A 354 -7.37 -7.58 -9.39
N PRO A 355 -7.99 -8.34 -8.47
CA PRO A 355 -8.04 -9.79 -8.58
C PRO A 355 -9.07 -10.23 -9.62
N ALA A 356 -8.64 -10.99 -10.62
CA ALA A 356 -9.53 -11.68 -11.52
C ALA A 356 -9.84 -13.06 -10.93
N SER A 357 -10.85 -13.12 -10.07
CA SER A 357 -11.27 -14.36 -9.44
C SER A 357 -11.62 -15.42 -10.49
N PRO A 358 -11.08 -16.66 -10.40
CA PRO A 358 -11.42 -17.71 -11.35
C PRO A 358 -12.87 -18.17 -11.10
N LEU A 359 -13.79 -17.84 -11.99
CA LEU A 359 -15.18 -18.23 -11.82
C LEU A 359 -15.61 -19.43 -12.61
N THR A 360 -15.08 -19.60 -13.79
CA THR A 360 -15.45 -20.71 -14.65
C THR A 360 -14.23 -21.20 -15.41
N ASN A 361 -14.10 -22.52 -15.51
CA ASN A 361 -13.21 -23.16 -16.47
C ASN A 361 -13.82 -23.18 -17.87
N GLU A 362 -14.96 -22.51 -18.06
CA GLU A 362 -15.68 -22.47 -19.32
C GLU A 362 -14.95 -21.50 -20.26
N THR A 363 -14.33 -22.08 -21.27
CA THR A 363 -13.60 -21.37 -22.32
C THR A 363 -14.52 -20.70 -23.34
N ASP A 364 -15.80 -21.08 -23.36
CA ASP A 364 -16.77 -20.69 -24.40
C ASP A 364 -17.60 -19.44 -24.03
N ILE A 365 -17.44 -18.93 -22.81
CA ILE A 365 -18.14 -17.73 -22.36
C ILE A 365 -17.33 -16.49 -22.75
N ASP A 366 -18.01 -15.51 -23.30
CA ASP A 366 -17.45 -14.18 -23.58
C ASP A 366 -16.85 -13.52 -22.32
N ILE A 367 -15.73 -12.79 -22.49
CA ILE A 367 -14.99 -12.19 -21.37
C ILE A 367 -15.85 -11.20 -20.58
N ASP A 368 -16.68 -10.40 -21.24
CA ASP A 368 -17.54 -9.44 -20.56
C ASP A 368 -18.63 -10.14 -19.72
N THR A 369 -19.20 -11.22 -20.23
CA THR A 369 -20.10 -12.10 -19.47
C THR A 369 -19.39 -12.74 -18.28
N GLN A 370 -18.11 -13.12 -18.43
CA GLN A 370 -17.31 -13.62 -17.31
C GLN A 370 -17.09 -12.55 -16.23
N LEU A 371 -16.87 -11.29 -16.63
CA LEU A 371 -16.72 -10.18 -15.69
C LEU A 371 -17.99 -9.93 -14.88
N ASP A 372 -19.16 -10.04 -15.49
CA ASP A 372 -20.43 -9.85 -14.81
C ASP A 372 -20.77 -11.01 -13.86
N ALA A 373 -20.22 -12.20 -14.12
CA ALA A 373 -20.37 -13.40 -13.29
C ALA A 373 -19.23 -13.56 -12.26
N MET A 374 -18.36 -12.60 -12.08
CA MET A 374 -17.25 -12.70 -11.11
C MET A 374 -17.74 -12.78 -9.67
N ARG A 375 -17.04 -13.60 -8.87
CA ARG A 375 -17.31 -13.75 -7.43
C ARG A 375 -17.16 -12.45 -6.67
N ILE A 376 -16.19 -11.62 -7.08
CA ILE A 376 -16.00 -10.28 -6.57
C ILE A 376 -16.69 -9.35 -7.58
N PRO A 377 -17.79 -8.68 -7.22
CA PRO A 377 -18.46 -7.78 -8.15
C PRO A 377 -17.52 -6.68 -8.63
N VAL A 378 -17.54 -6.40 -9.93
CA VAL A 378 -16.73 -5.31 -10.51
C VAL A 378 -17.05 -3.97 -9.82
N ARG A 379 -18.32 -3.77 -9.44
CA ARG A 379 -18.76 -2.57 -8.70
C ARG A 379 -18.04 -2.41 -7.37
N TYR A 380 -17.83 -3.50 -6.62
CA TYR A 380 -17.08 -3.47 -5.36
C TYR A 380 -15.63 -3.01 -5.59
N LEU A 381 -14.95 -3.61 -6.58
CA LEU A 381 -13.59 -3.20 -6.95
C LEU A 381 -13.54 -1.75 -7.45
N ALA A 382 -14.58 -1.30 -8.16
CA ALA A 382 -14.67 0.07 -8.62
C ALA A 382 -14.86 1.06 -7.46
N ASN A 383 -15.61 0.71 -6.43
CA ASN A 383 -15.72 1.53 -5.22
C ASN A 383 -14.35 1.68 -4.53
N LEU A 384 -13.60 0.59 -4.43
CA LEU A 384 -12.28 0.56 -3.79
C LEU A 384 -11.20 1.35 -4.58
N PHE A 385 -11.21 1.29 -5.93
CA PHE A 385 -10.07 1.76 -6.75
C PHE A 385 -10.40 2.95 -7.66
N THR A 386 -11.64 3.17 -8.03
CA THR A 386 -12.02 4.12 -9.09
C THR A 386 -13.25 4.97 -8.77
N VAL A 387 -13.61 5.03 -7.49
CA VAL A 387 -14.77 5.82 -7.00
C VAL A 387 -16.07 5.41 -7.71
N GLY A 388 -16.28 4.10 -7.85
CA GLY A 388 -17.46 3.51 -8.47
C GLY A 388 -17.48 3.51 -10.00
N ARG A 389 -16.42 3.95 -10.68
CA ARG A 389 -16.30 3.80 -12.14
C ARG A 389 -15.81 2.41 -12.49
N GLU A 390 -16.67 1.62 -13.12
CA GLU A 390 -16.34 0.23 -13.45
C GLU A 390 -15.39 0.08 -14.63
N GLU A 391 -15.42 1.02 -15.58
CA GLU A 391 -14.70 0.89 -16.85
C GLU A 391 -13.19 0.63 -16.69
N PRO A 392 -12.41 1.38 -15.89
CA PRO A 392 -10.99 1.09 -15.72
C PRO A 392 -10.72 -0.26 -15.06
N VAL A 393 -11.61 -0.70 -14.16
CA VAL A 393 -11.52 -2.03 -13.52
C VAL A 393 -11.81 -3.12 -14.53
N ARG A 394 -12.88 -2.97 -15.34
CA ARG A 394 -13.23 -3.90 -16.42
C ARG A 394 -12.10 -4.04 -17.43
N ASP A 395 -11.48 -2.92 -17.82
CA ASP A 395 -10.36 -2.94 -18.77
C ASP A 395 -9.14 -3.69 -18.23
N ALA A 396 -8.79 -3.48 -16.97
CA ALA A 396 -7.70 -4.20 -16.32
C ALA A 396 -7.99 -5.71 -16.23
N LEU A 397 -9.19 -6.06 -15.78
CA LEU A 397 -9.63 -7.45 -15.64
C LEU A 397 -9.76 -8.15 -17.01
N ARG A 398 -10.29 -7.47 -18.04
CA ARG A 398 -10.37 -7.98 -19.42
C ARG A 398 -9.00 -8.39 -19.93
N LYS A 399 -7.99 -7.57 -19.74
CA LYS A 399 -6.60 -7.87 -20.13
C LYS A 399 -6.04 -9.09 -19.39
N ILE A 400 -6.31 -9.22 -18.08
CA ILE A 400 -5.85 -10.36 -17.30
C ILE A 400 -6.53 -11.65 -17.74
N LEU A 401 -7.85 -11.63 -17.99
CA LEU A 401 -8.59 -12.78 -18.47
C LEU A 401 -8.17 -13.18 -19.89
N ALA A 402 -8.01 -12.21 -20.79
CA ALA A 402 -7.50 -12.44 -22.14
C ALA A 402 -6.10 -13.07 -22.12
N LEU A 403 -5.20 -12.58 -21.27
CA LEU A 403 -3.87 -13.15 -21.09
C LEU A 403 -3.94 -14.62 -20.64
N ARG A 404 -4.78 -14.92 -19.64
CA ARG A 404 -4.95 -16.29 -19.14
C ARG A 404 -5.47 -17.22 -20.23
N ARG A 405 -6.49 -16.77 -20.96
CA ARG A 405 -7.08 -17.52 -22.07
C ARG A 405 -6.06 -17.77 -23.17
N PHE A 406 -5.38 -16.73 -23.64
CA PHE A 406 -4.31 -16.83 -24.63
C PHE A 406 -3.23 -17.84 -24.23
N MET A 407 -2.72 -17.74 -23.00
CA MET A 407 -1.64 -18.63 -22.55
C MET A 407 -2.10 -20.09 -22.42
N ARG A 408 -3.35 -20.33 -22.02
CA ARG A 408 -3.97 -21.66 -21.96
C ARG A 408 -4.07 -22.24 -23.38
N GLU A 409 -4.69 -21.52 -24.30
CA GLU A 409 -4.89 -21.95 -25.68
C GLU A 409 -3.56 -22.20 -26.39
N LYS A 410 -2.59 -21.31 -26.22
CA LYS A 410 -1.23 -21.47 -26.75
C LYS A 410 -0.56 -22.75 -26.25
N THR A 411 -0.83 -23.15 -24.99
CA THR A 411 -0.21 -24.34 -24.39
C THR A 411 -0.88 -25.65 -24.81
N PHE A 412 -2.22 -25.64 -24.98
CA PHE A 412 -2.99 -26.87 -25.15
C PHE A 412 -3.67 -27.04 -26.49
N SER A 413 -3.98 -25.98 -27.22
CA SER A 413 -4.83 -26.03 -28.41
C SER A 413 -4.18 -25.54 -29.72
N GLY A 414 -3.02 -24.93 -29.67
CA GLY A 414 -2.34 -24.43 -30.88
C GLY A 414 -2.58 -22.95 -31.22
N PRO A 415 -2.42 -22.54 -32.51
CA PRO A 415 -2.19 -21.14 -32.87
C PRO A 415 -3.39 -20.18 -32.84
N ASP A 416 -4.61 -20.64 -32.66
CA ASP A 416 -5.81 -19.76 -32.72
C ASP A 416 -6.10 -18.93 -31.46
N ALA A 417 -5.12 -18.87 -30.57
CA ALA A 417 -5.21 -18.13 -29.30
C ALA A 417 -5.32 -16.58 -29.46
N ALA A 418 -5.13 -16.05 -30.69
CA ALA A 418 -5.03 -14.60 -30.90
C ALA A 418 -6.36 -13.85 -30.69
N GLN A 419 -7.51 -14.48 -30.97
CA GLN A 419 -8.83 -13.84 -30.87
C GLN A 419 -9.14 -13.31 -29.45
N ALA A 420 -8.71 -14.02 -28.40
CA ALA A 420 -8.89 -13.57 -27.03
C ALA A 420 -8.14 -12.26 -26.73
N LEU A 421 -7.02 -12.01 -27.41
CA LEU A 421 -6.24 -10.78 -27.23
C LEU A 421 -6.84 -9.58 -27.95
N GLU A 422 -7.46 -9.80 -29.11
CA GLU A 422 -8.08 -8.72 -29.89
C GLU A 422 -9.15 -7.99 -29.11
N THR A 423 -10.01 -8.71 -28.39
CA THR A 423 -11.06 -8.14 -27.54
C THR A 423 -10.52 -7.29 -26.40
N ALA A 424 -9.30 -7.54 -25.96
CA ALA A 424 -8.59 -6.78 -24.92
C ALA A 424 -7.64 -5.71 -25.48
N GLY A 425 -7.59 -5.53 -26.82
CA GLY A 425 -6.67 -4.60 -27.48
C GLY A 425 -5.20 -4.95 -27.26
N MET A 426 -4.87 -6.24 -27.15
CA MET A 426 -3.52 -6.74 -26.89
C MET A 426 -2.92 -7.42 -28.11
N THR A 427 -1.59 -7.36 -28.24
CA THR A 427 -0.83 -8.15 -29.22
C THR A 427 -0.20 -9.37 -28.55
N PRO A 428 0.14 -10.43 -29.33
CA PRO A 428 0.86 -11.59 -28.79
C PRO A 428 2.17 -11.23 -28.09
N GLU A 429 2.90 -10.21 -28.57
CA GLU A 429 4.14 -9.72 -27.98
C GLU A 429 3.87 -9.05 -26.62
N SER A 430 2.84 -8.19 -26.54
CA SER A 430 2.44 -7.55 -25.30
C SER A 430 1.96 -8.58 -24.28
N ALA A 431 1.23 -9.60 -24.72
CA ALA A 431 0.79 -10.71 -23.87
C ALA A 431 1.97 -11.53 -23.34
N ALA A 432 2.97 -11.81 -24.17
CA ALA A 432 4.19 -12.52 -23.75
C ALA A 432 4.98 -11.71 -22.70
N ALA A 433 5.13 -10.39 -22.91
CA ALA A 433 5.77 -9.49 -21.96
C ALA A 433 4.99 -9.43 -20.64
N MET A 434 3.67 -9.32 -20.70
CA MET A 434 2.79 -9.29 -19.54
C MET A 434 2.84 -10.62 -18.76
N TYR A 435 2.83 -11.76 -19.44
CA TYR A 435 2.99 -13.07 -18.83
C TYR A 435 4.33 -13.20 -18.11
N ARG A 436 5.42 -12.77 -18.75
CA ARG A 436 6.75 -12.77 -18.14
C ARG A 436 6.74 -11.95 -16.83
N LEU A 437 6.19 -10.74 -16.87
CA LEU A 437 6.19 -9.86 -15.71
C LEU A 437 5.23 -10.33 -14.60
N LEU A 438 4.01 -10.77 -14.94
CA LEU A 438 2.98 -11.09 -13.95
C LEU A 438 3.05 -12.53 -13.45
N ALA A 439 3.27 -13.51 -14.34
CA ALA A 439 3.25 -14.93 -13.98
C ALA A 439 4.63 -15.42 -13.55
N VAL A 440 5.66 -15.23 -14.38
CA VAL A 440 7.04 -15.67 -14.07
C VAL A 440 7.63 -14.79 -12.95
N ALA A 441 7.44 -13.48 -13.06
CA ALA A 441 7.75 -12.49 -12.04
C ALA A 441 9.17 -12.68 -11.45
N ARG A 442 10.19 -12.69 -12.30
CA ARG A 442 11.58 -12.80 -11.88
C ARG A 442 11.97 -11.62 -10.99
N TYR A 443 13.03 -11.81 -10.20
CA TYR A 443 13.53 -10.77 -9.31
C TYR A 443 13.92 -9.51 -10.08
N GLU A 444 14.71 -9.64 -11.13
CA GLU A 444 15.19 -8.56 -11.99
C GLU A 444 14.07 -7.85 -12.77
N ASP A 445 12.98 -8.57 -13.11
CA ASP A 445 11.83 -7.99 -13.80
C ASP A 445 10.93 -7.19 -12.82
N ARG A 446 10.89 -7.58 -11.54
CA ARG A 446 10.04 -6.94 -10.52
C ARG A 446 10.67 -5.74 -9.82
N PHE A 447 12.00 -5.70 -9.73
CA PHE A 447 12.70 -4.72 -8.92
C PHE A 447 13.71 -3.95 -9.78
N VAL A 448 13.34 -2.74 -10.14
CA VAL A 448 14.22 -1.80 -10.84
C VAL A 448 14.44 -0.60 -9.93
N ILE A 449 15.49 -0.72 -9.12
CA ILE A 449 15.79 0.19 -8.02
C ILE A 449 17.14 0.85 -8.33
N PRO A 450 17.20 2.21 -8.39
CA PRO A 450 18.46 2.89 -8.59
C PRO A 450 19.36 2.73 -7.35
N THR A 451 20.62 2.43 -7.56
CA THR A 451 21.61 2.37 -6.48
C THR A 451 22.21 3.76 -6.30
N VAL A 452 21.95 4.38 -5.15
CA VAL A 452 22.69 5.58 -4.75
C VAL A 452 23.88 5.11 -3.94
N ARG A 453 25.08 5.14 -4.52
CA ARG A 453 26.29 4.83 -3.76
C ARG A 453 26.51 5.91 -2.71
N ARG A 454 26.58 5.53 -1.46
CA ARG A 454 26.88 6.43 -0.35
C ARG A 454 28.25 7.10 -0.49
N GLU A 455 29.17 6.46 -1.21
CA GLU A 455 30.49 6.97 -1.53
C GLU A 455 30.46 8.25 -2.37
N ASP A 456 29.35 8.46 -3.12
CA ASP A 456 29.14 9.64 -3.96
C ASP A 456 28.36 10.76 -3.21
N ALA A 457 27.84 10.48 -2.02
CA ALA A 457 27.17 11.50 -1.20
C ALA A 457 28.21 12.30 -0.41
N PRO A 458 28.16 13.65 -0.41
CA PRO A 458 29.02 14.45 0.44
C PRO A 458 28.86 14.03 1.91
N GLY A 459 29.97 13.83 2.63
CA GLY A 459 29.97 13.26 3.98
C GLY A 459 29.10 13.99 5.03
N GLU A 460 28.73 15.23 4.76
CA GLU A 460 27.82 16.02 5.60
C GLU A 460 26.38 15.51 5.59
N ASP A 461 25.92 14.90 4.49
CA ASP A 461 24.53 14.44 4.37
C ASP A 461 24.26 13.15 5.15
N VAL A 462 25.27 12.31 5.37
CA VAL A 462 25.13 11.07 6.12
C VAL A 462 24.91 11.33 7.62
N GLU A 463 25.58 12.33 8.17
CA GLU A 463 25.40 12.75 9.56
C GLU A 463 24.04 13.44 9.77
N ALA A 464 23.59 14.26 8.81
CA ALA A 464 22.28 14.88 8.81
C ALA A 464 21.13 13.85 8.69
N LEU A 465 21.33 12.79 7.93
CA LEU A 465 20.35 11.71 7.75
C LEU A 465 20.15 10.86 9.02
N LYS A 466 21.14 10.73 9.89
CA LYS A 466 21.03 9.97 11.15
C LYS A 466 19.92 10.48 12.06
N GLY A 467 19.65 11.79 12.08
CA GLY A 467 18.58 12.39 12.87
C GLY A 467 17.20 12.42 12.19
N HIS A 468 17.14 12.20 10.87
CA HIS A 468 15.92 12.41 10.06
C HIS A 468 15.13 11.14 9.78
N THR A 469 15.67 9.97 10.07
CA THR A 469 15.11 8.69 9.66
C THR A 469 13.95 8.19 10.52
N GLY A 470 13.76 8.78 11.68
CA GLY A 470 12.89 8.23 12.71
C GLY A 470 13.54 7.11 13.53
N TYR A 471 14.81 6.80 13.29
CA TYR A 471 15.62 5.84 14.02
C TYR A 471 17.00 6.43 14.31
N PRO A 472 17.10 7.47 15.19
CA PRO A 472 18.32 8.23 15.41
C PRO A 472 19.49 7.40 15.93
N ASP A 473 19.18 6.29 16.62
CA ASP A 473 20.17 5.40 17.21
C ASP A 473 20.56 4.23 16.29
N ARG A 474 19.99 4.17 15.07
CA ARG A 474 20.31 3.13 14.09
C ARG A 474 21.22 3.70 13.03
N ASP A 475 22.50 3.37 13.12
CA ASP A 475 23.40 3.51 11.98
C ASP A 475 22.84 2.62 10.84
N PRO A 476 22.46 3.20 9.70
CA PRO A 476 21.94 2.40 8.58
C PRO A 476 22.99 1.45 7.99
N VAL A 477 24.27 1.58 8.38
CA VAL A 477 25.38 0.68 8.07
C VAL A 477 25.74 -0.19 9.27
N ALA A 478 25.28 0.17 10.47
CA ALA A 478 25.62 -0.62 11.64
C ALA A 478 25.04 -2.01 11.53
N PRO A 479 25.80 -3.00 11.90
CA PRO A 479 25.40 -4.39 11.92
C PRO A 479 24.41 -4.69 13.06
N GLU A 480 23.45 -3.82 13.33
CA GLU A 480 22.36 -4.09 14.27
C GLU A 480 21.45 -5.22 13.83
N PHE A 481 21.56 -5.65 12.59
CA PHE A 481 21.18 -7.00 12.19
C PHE A 481 21.94 -8.13 12.90
N LYS A 482 22.96 -7.82 13.72
CA LYS A 482 23.63 -8.82 14.56
C LYS A 482 22.77 -9.35 15.71
N GLY A 483 21.69 -8.69 16.06
CA GLY A 483 20.77 -9.12 17.12
C GLY A 483 19.69 -10.13 16.70
N VAL A 484 19.64 -10.54 15.45
CA VAL A 484 18.69 -11.56 14.97
C VAL A 484 19.29 -12.98 15.02
N HIS A 485 20.43 -13.15 15.67
CA HIS A 485 21.03 -14.44 15.95
C HIS A 485 20.99 -14.75 17.45
N ALA A 486 19.76 -14.81 18.01
CA ALA A 486 19.53 -15.50 19.27
C ALA A 486 18.07 -16.01 19.30
#